data_ead9264ace4ac6cc85b71bf5023a8493
#
_entry.id   ead9264ace4ac6cc85b71bf5023a8493
#
_cell.length_a   1.000
_cell.length_b   1.000
_cell.length_c   1.000
_cell.angle_alpha   90.00
_cell.angle_beta   90.00
_cell.angle_gamma   90.00
#
_symmetry.space_group_name_H-M   'P 1'
#
loop_
_entity.id
_entity.type
_entity.pdbx_description
1 polymer ?
#
loop_
_entity_poly.entity_id
_entity_poly.type
_entity_poly.pdbx_seq_one_letter_code
_entity_poly.pdbx_strand_id
1 'polypeptide(L)'
;QRQMCIRDSVRTVYVCSNQLVASFEEAKKNRMSQIENELETSRLLRDWYRIHKRELPWRESSDPYIIWISEIILQQTRVAQGMDYFLRFTERFPDVASLASAEEDEVLKYWQGLGYYSRARNLHAAAKDIMERFGGIFPERYEDVISLKGIGEYTAAAIVSFVWNQPYPVVDGNVFRVLSRLFAVDTPIDTPKGKKAFTELAGLVMDPRYAGQHNQAIMELGALQCVPQNPDCEACPLKGHCAAYGAGDVQTYPVKQKKTRTRDRYFHYLYIIYKGKTWLSRRKGKDIWEGLYEFPLIETDKAMDFAELQTTDAFRRLFAGAGRLDVSADLQGVKHVLSHQILYTAFYRIEIEREGDALKSYLPVATDDVEKYAVPRLIHIYLEKLEGNLSE
;
A
#
# COMPACT_ATOMS: atom_id res chain seq x y z
N GLN A 1 61.40 44.05 -29.71
CA GLN A 1 60.68 43.54 -28.49
C GLN A 1 59.14 43.42 -28.64
N ARG A 2 58.53 43.82 -29.78
CA ARG A 2 57.05 43.72 -29.96
C ARG A 2 56.56 42.50 -30.78
N GLN A 3 57.46 41.68 -31.34
CA GLN A 3 57.03 40.54 -32.14
C GLN A 3 57.05 39.19 -31.42
N MET A 4 57.51 39.11 -30.15
CA MET A 4 57.56 37.85 -29.37
C MET A 4 56.28 37.54 -28.58
N CYS A 5 55.44 38.57 -28.29
CA CYS A 5 54.23 38.36 -27.49
C CYS A 5 53.01 37.84 -28.29
N ILE A 6 53.02 37.91 -29.63
CA ILE A 6 51.85 37.49 -30.47
C ILE A 6 51.92 35.94 -30.77
N ARG A 7 53.15 35.38 -30.78
CA ARG A 7 53.32 33.92 -31.06
C ARG A 7 52.91 33.04 -29.88
N ASP A 8 53.08 33.50 -28.64
CA ASP A 8 52.71 32.73 -27.44
C ASP A 8 51.19 32.75 -27.15
N SER A 9 50.50 33.82 -27.51
CA SER A 9 49.04 33.95 -27.32
C SER A 9 48.23 32.98 -28.22
N VAL A 10 48.68 32.80 -29.46
CA VAL A 10 48.02 31.88 -30.43
C VAL A 10 48.21 30.41 -30.04
N ARG A 11 49.43 30.05 -29.52
CA ARG A 11 49.66 28.67 -29.01
C ARG A 11 48.84 28.36 -27.76
N THR A 12 48.71 29.31 -26.83
CA THR A 12 47.92 29.16 -25.59
C THR A 12 46.44 29.02 -25.89
N VAL A 13 45.92 29.82 -26.85
CA VAL A 13 44.50 29.70 -27.28
C VAL A 13 44.23 28.38 -28.01
N TYR A 14 45.13 27.88 -28.84
CA TYR A 14 45.00 26.61 -29.53
C TYR A 14 45.12 25.40 -28.58
N VAL A 15 45.94 25.45 -27.55
CA VAL A 15 46.06 24.39 -26.53
C VAL A 15 44.82 24.38 -25.61
N CYS A 16 44.29 25.54 -25.20
CA CYS A 16 43.04 25.62 -24.43
C CYS A 16 41.82 25.15 -25.23
N SER A 17 41.73 25.47 -26.54
CA SER A 17 40.64 25.00 -27.37
C SER A 17 40.65 23.49 -27.59
N ASN A 18 41.84 22.90 -27.79
CA ASN A 18 41.97 21.43 -27.95
C ASN A 18 41.73 20.68 -26.65
N GLN A 19 42.08 21.20 -25.49
CA GLN A 19 41.75 20.61 -24.18
C GLN A 19 40.26 20.69 -23.87
N LEU A 20 39.60 21.78 -24.19
CA LEU A 20 38.13 21.93 -24.07
C LEU A 20 37.38 20.97 -24.99
N VAL A 21 37.83 20.81 -26.24
CA VAL A 21 37.24 19.85 -27.20
C VAL A 21 37.47 18.42 -26.75
N ALA A 22 38.69 18.07 -26.28
CA ALA A 22 38.98 16.73 -25.77
C ALA A 22 38.16 16.39 -24.51
N SER A 23 37.99 17.35 -23.58
CA SER A 23 37.15 17.15 -22.40
C SER A 23 35.66 17.03 -22.75
N PHE A 24 35.20 17.70 -23.80
CA PHE A 24 33.81 17.60 -24.29
C PHE A 24 33.54 16.25 -24.97
N GLU A 25 34.49 15.76 -25.78
CA GLU A 25 34.40 14.43 -26.41
C GLU A 25 34.51 13.29 -25.38
N GLU A 26 35.33 13.43 -24.34
CA GLU A 26 35.42 12.48 -23.25
C GLU A 26 34.15 12.46 -22.39
N ALA A 27 33.57 13.62 -22.06
CA ALA A 27 32.29 13.73 -21.37
C ALA A 27 31.14 13.14 -22.21
N LYS A 28 31.14 13.36 -23.53
CA LYS A 28 30.17 12.79 -24.48
C LYS A 28 30.30 11.28 -24.57
N LYS A 29 31.53 10.74 -24.63
CA LYS A 29 31.83 9.30 -24.66
C LYS A 29 31.39 8.63 -23.35
N ASN A 30 31.69 9.24 -22.21
CA ASN A 30 31.26 8.74 -20.89
C ASN A 30 29.74 8.73 -20.76
N ARG A 31 29.07 9.79 -21.23
CA ARG A 31 27.59 9.85 -21.26
C ARG A 31 26.98 8.82 -22.19
N MET A 32 27.57 8.57 -23.36
CA MET A 32 27.08 7.53 -24.29
C MET A 32 27.26 6.13 -23.69
N SER A 33 28.43 5.83 -23.10
CA SER A 33 28.67 4.56 -22.43
C SER A 33 27.70 4.33 -21.24
N GLN A 34 27.38 5.40 -20.50
CA GLN A 34 26.40 5.33 -19.43
C GLN A 34 24.99 5.02 -19.95
N ILE A 35 24.56 5.70 -21.01
CA ILE A 35 23.27 5.45 -21.67
C ILE A 35 23.18 4.01 -22.22
N GLU A 36 24.24 3.50 -22.83
CA GLU A 36 24.30 2.13 -23.31
C GLU A 36 24.14 1.11 -22.17
N ASN A 37 24.80 1.31 -21.04
CA ASN A 37 24.64 0.47 -19.86
C ASN A 37 23.25 0.53 -19.24
N GLU A 38 22.61 1.70 -19.23
CA GLU A 38 21.25 1.89 -18.72
C GLU A 38 20.22 1.18 -19.59
N LEU A 39 20.35 1.30 -20.92
CA LEU A 39 19.49 0.59 -21.88
C LEU A 39 19.73 -0.93 -21.82
N GLU A 40 20.97 -1.38 -21.57
CA GLU A 40 21.28 -2.79 -21.37
C GLU A 40 20.62 -3.35 -20.12
N THR A 41 20.68 -2.61 -19.01
CA THR A 41 19.96 -2.98 -17.78
C THR A 41 18.47 -3.18 -18.03
N SER A 42 17.83 -2.24 -18.75
CA SER A 42 16.42 -2.38 -19.14
C SER A 42 16.17 -3.61 -20.00
N ARG A 43 17.06 -3.92 -20.95
CA ARG A 43 16.95 -5.10 -21.81
C ARG A 43 17.04 -6.39 -21.01
N LEU A 44 18.07 -6.52 -20.15
CA LEU A 44 18.27 -7.71 -19.30
C LEU A 44 17.07 -7.96 -18.38
N LEU A 45 16.51 -6.90 -17.79
CA LEU A 45 15.30 -6.98 -16.96
C LEU A 45 14.12 -7.53 -17.75
N ARG A 46 13.85 -6.98 -18.94
CA ARG A 46 12.72 -7.38 -19.77
C ARG A 46 12.88 -8.80 -20.33
N ASP A 47 14.08 -9.20 -20.70
CA ASP A 47 14.37 -10.56 -21.17
C ASP A 47 14.15 -11.58 -20.05
N TRP A 48 14.62 -11.30 -18.85
CA TRP A 48 14.36 -12.12 -17.67
C TRP A 48 12.86 -12.18 -17.34
N TYR A 49 12.16 -11.04 -17.38
CA TYR A 49 10.73 -10.95 -17.09
C TYR A 49 9.87 -11.81 -18.02
N ARG A 50 10.17 -11.88 -19.31
CA ARG A 50 9.43 -12.71 -20.27
C ARG A 50 9.41 -14.18 -19.88
N ILE A 51 10.46 -14.66 -19.20
CA ILE A 51 10.61 -16.08 -18.83
C ILE A 51 10.06 -16.34 -17.43
N HIS A 52 10.22 -15.39 -16.49
CA HIS A 52 10.01 -15.63 -15.06
C HIS A 52 8.77 -14.93 -14.48
N LYS A 53 8.06 -14.12 -15.27
CA LYS A 53 6.88 -13.42 -14.77
C LYS A 53 5.82 -14.40 -14.29
N ARG A 54 5.23 -14.09 -13.13
CA ARG A 54 4.04 -14.80 -12.64
C ARG A 54 2.85 -14.50 -13.57
N GLU A 55 2.01 -15.50 -13.82
CA GLU A 55 0.72 -15.32 -14.48
C GLU A 55 -0.27 -14.70 -13.49
N LEU A 56 -0.67 -13.48 -13.75
CA LEU A 56 -1.58 -12.72 -12.88
C LEU A 56 -2.67 -12.09 -13.76
N PRO A 57 -3.98 -12.23 -13.38
CA PRO A 57 -5.10 -11.80 -14.24
C PRO A 57 -5.00 -10.35 -14.73
N TRP A 58 -4.55 -9.45 -13.87
CA TRP A 58 -4.40 -8.03 -14.21
C TRP A 58 -3.22 -7.71 -15.15
N ARG A 59 -2.30 -8.66 -15.38
CA ARG A 59 -1.17 -8.49 -16.32
C ARG A 59 -1.53 -8.78 -17.76
N GLU A 60 -2.63 -9.47 -17.96
CA GLU A 60 -3.15 -9.80 -19.30
C GLU A 60 -4.17 -8.76 -19.77
N SER A 61 -4.58 -7.86 -18.87
CA SER A 61 -5.52 -6.79 -19.20
C SER A 61 -4.81 -5.51 -19.61
N SER A 62 -5.36 -4.83 -20.62
CA SER A 62 -5.04 -3.45 -20.96
C SER A 62 -6.11 -2.45 -20.46
N ASP A 63 -7.10 -2.91 -19.72
CA ASP A 63 -8.14 -2.06 -19.13
C ASP A 63 -7.56 -1.28 -17.94
N PRO A 64 -7.53 0.07 -17.98
CA PRO A 64 -7.03 0.89 -16.90
C PRO A 64 -7.78 0.69 -15.58
N TYR A 65 -9.08 0.37 -15.62
CA TYR A 65 -9.86 0.07 -14.44
C TYR A 65 -9.34 -1.19 -13.74
N ILE A 66 -9.16 -2.27 -14.45
CA ILE A 66 -8.66 -3.55 -13.92
C ILE A 66 -7.26 -3.39 -13.32
N ILE A 67 -6.38 -2.66 -14.00
CA ILE A 67 -5.03 -2.35 -13.51
C ILE A 67 -5.11 -1.50 -12.25
N TRP A 68 -5.93 -0.46 -12.24
CA TRP A 68 -6.13 0.39 -11.07
C TRP A 68 -6.63 -0.40 -9.84
N ILE A 69 -7.66 -1.25 -10.00
CA ILE A 69 -8.16 -2.10 -8.91
C ILE A 69 -7.03 -2.98 -8.36
N SER A 70 -6.26 -3.64 -9.23
CA SER A 70 -5.16 -4.50 -8.81
C SER A 70 -4.09 -3.72 -8.03
N GLU A 71 -3.68 -2.55 -8.51
CA GLU A 71 -2.67 -1.71 -7.86
C GLU A 71 -3.12 -1.24 -6.46
N ILE A 72 -4.41 -0.88 -6.30
CA ILE A 72 -4.91 -0.47 -4.99
C ILE A 72 -5.06 -1.66 -4.03
N ILE A 73 -5.52 -2.82 -4.49
CA ILE A 73 -5.63 -4.03 -3.66
C ILE A 73 -4.24 -4.49 -3.18
N LEU A 74 -3.24 -4.44 -4.05
CA LEU A 74 -1.89 -4.92 -3.76
C LEU A 74 -1.04 -3.94 -2.94
N GLN A 75 -1.50 -2.71 -2.70
CA GLN A 75 -0.81 -1.81 -1.75
C GLN A 75 -0.70 -2.47 -0.38
N GLN A 76 0.52 -2.77 0.07
CA GLN A 76 0.83 -3.42 1.35
C GLN A 76 0.13 -4.80 1.54
N THR A 77 -0.28 -5.44 0.46
CA THR A 77 -0.93 -6.76 0.46
C THR A 77 -0.14 -7.70 -0.44
N ARG A 78 0.12 -8.92 0.04
CA ARG A 78 0.80 -9.95 -0.77
C ARG A 78 -0.13 -10.44 -1.88
N VAL A 79 0.43 -10.78 -3.04
CA VAL A 79 -0.33 -11.26 -4.21
C VAL A 79 -1.24 -12.44 -3.84
N ALA A 80 -0.74 -13.43 -3.11
CA ALA A 80 -1.54 -14.60 -2.69
C ALA A 80 -2.78 -14.22 -1.88
N GLN A 81 -2.66 -13.19 -1.01
CA GLN A 81 -3.80 -12.69 -0.23
C GLN A 81 -4.73 -11.81 -1.08
N GLY A 82 -4.16 -10.99 -1.97
CA GLY A 82 -4.92 -10.02 -2.78
C GLY A 82 -5.70 -10.65 -3.93
N MET A 83 -5.31 -11.85 -4.39
CA MET A 83 -5.91 -12.51 -5.54
C MET A 83 -7.41 -12.73 -5.38
N ASP A 84 -7.85 -13.37 -4.29
CA ASP A 84 -9.26 -13.66 -4.03
C ASP A 84 -10.10 -12.38 -3.88
N TYR A 85 -9.49 -11.33 -3.28
CA TYR A 85 -10.15 -10.02 -3.19
C TYR A 85 -10.31 -9.37 -4.55
N PHE A 86 -9.27 -9.43 -5.38
CA PHE A 86 -9.33 -8.90 -6.73
C PHE A 86 -10.43 -9.57 -7.56
N LEU A 87 -10.49 -10.89 -7.57
CA LEU A 87 -11.48 -11.64 -8.33
C LEU A 87 -12.92 -11.31 -7.89
N ARG A 88 -13.20 -11.38 -6.58
CA ARG A 88 -14.53 -11.06 -6.03
C ARG A 88 -14.91 -9.59 -6.23
N PHE A 89 -13.95 -8.69 -6.10
CA PHE A 89 -14.19 -7.26 -6.25
C PHE A 89 -14.51 -6.89 -7.70
N THR A 90 -13.74 -7.42 -8.67
CA THR A 90 -13.97 -7.16 -10.11
C THR A 90 -15.18 -7.91 -10.66
N GLU A 91 -15.56 -9.05 -10.08
CA GLU A 91 -16.81 -9.72 -10.40
C GLU A 91 -18.05 -8.86 -10.00
N ARG A 92 -18.01 -8.29 -8.79
CA ARG A 92 -19.13 -7.44 -8.29
C ARG A 92 -19.13 -6.05 -8.92
N PHE A 93 -17.97 -5.48 -9.12
CA PHE A 93 -17.77 -4.15 -9.69
C PHE A 93 -16.90 -4.27 -10.95
N PRO A 94 -17.47 -4.67 -12.09
CA PRO A 94 -16.69 -4.95 -13.31
C PRO A 94 -16.16 -3.69 -14.00
N ASP A 95 -16.67 -2.51 -13.67
CA ASP A 95 -16.30 -1.23 -14.28
C ASP A 95 -16.46 -0.05 -13.31
N VAL A 96 -16.00 1.13 -13.75
CA VAL A 96 -16.07 2.38 -12.98
C VAL A 96 -17.51 2.72 -12.59
N ALA A 97 -18.47 2.51 -13.50
CA ALA A 97 -19.88 2.91 -13.27
C ALA A 97 -20.54 2.05 -12.18
N SER A 98 -20.31 0.74 -12.20
CA SER A 98 -20.83 -0.19 -11.18
C SER A 98 -20.22 0.12 -9.80
N LEU A 99 -18.92 0.43 -9.75
CA LEU A 99 -18.28 0.83 -8.50
C LEU A 99 -18.80 2.19 -8.00
N ALA A 100 -18.92 3.18 -8.87
CA ALA A 100 -19.36 4.51 -8.50
C ALA A 100 -20.81 4.57 -7.99
N SER A 101 -21.68 3.72 -8.57
CA SER A 101 -23.12 3.65 -8.19
C SER A 101 -23.38 2.81 -6.96
N ALA A 102 -22.43 2.04 -6.46
CA ALA A 102 -22.57 1.22 -5.27
C ALA A 102 -22.71 2.07 -4.00
N GLU A 103 -23.32 1.50 -2.97
CA GLU A 103 -23.28 2.09 -1.64
C GLU A 103 -21.91 1.87 -0.99
N GLU A 104 -21.42 2.86 -0.22
CA GLU A 104 -20.09 2.76 0.43
C GLU A 104 -19.99 1.53 1.34
N ASP A 105 -21.08 1.19 2.03
CA ASP A 105 -21.13 0.04 2.93
C ASP A 105 -20.93 -1.28 2.17
N GLU A 106 -21.47 -1.39 0.95
CA GLU A 106 -21.23 -2.55 0.08
C GLU A 106 -19.79 -2.66 -0.36
N VAL A 107 -19.18 -1.55 -0.79
CA VAL A 107 -17.76 -1.51 -1.18
C VAL A 107 -16.85 -1.91 0.00
N LEU A 108 -17.15 -1.40 1.20
CA LEU A 108 -16.43 -1.76 2.41
C LEU A 108 -16.62 -3.24 2.80
N LYS A 109 -17.80 -3.81 2.53
CA LYS A 109 -18.08 -5.23 2.77
C LYS A 109 -17.23 -6.14 1.87
N TYR A 110 -17.12 -5.85 0.57
CA TYR A 110 -16.23 -6.57 -0.34
C TYR A 110 -14.75 -6.41 0.00
N TRP A 111 -14.39 -5.35 0.73
CA TRP A 111 -13.02 -5.07 1.20
C TRP A 111 -12.72 -5.67 2.57
N GLN A 112 -13.72 -6.22 3.26
CA GLN A 112 -13.58 -6.69 4.64
C GLN A 112 -12.46 -7.73 4.78
N GLY A 113 -11.55 -7.49 5.73
CA GLY A 113 -10.40 -8.37 6.00
C GLY A 113 -9.10 -7.98 5.30
N LEU A 114 -9.16 -7.17 4.22
CA LEU A 114 -7.96 -6.74 3.49
C LEU A 114 -7.14 -5.67 4.24
N GLY A 115 -7.79 -4.92 5.14
CA GLY A 115 -7.16 -3.84 5.89
C GLY A 115 -7.00 -2.53 5.10
N TYR A 116 -6.50 -1.48 5.80
CA TYR A 116 -6.33 -0.14 5.19
C TYR A 116 -7.57 0.33 4.42
N TYR A 117 -8.72 0.33 5.07
CA TYR A 117 -10.04 0.60 4.49
C TYR A 117 -10.18 1.99 3.85
N SER A 118 -9.27 2.93 4.18
CA SER A 118 -9.18 4.20 3.46
C SER A 118 -8.90 4.02 1.96
N ARG A 119 -8.27 2.89 1.55
CA ARG A 119 -8.07 2.56 0.13
C ARG A 119 -9.42 2.32 -0.56
N ALA A 120 -10.30 1.52 0.05
CA ALA A 120 -11.63 1.25 -0.49
C ALA A 120 -12.48 2.53 -0.60
N ARG A 121 -12.49 3.37 0.46
CA ARG A 121 -13.21 4.65 0.43
C ARG A 121 -12.66 5.61 -0.63
N ASN A 122 -11.35 5.69 -0.75
CA ASN A 122 -10.71 6.53 -1.77
C ASN A 122 -10.98 5.99 -3.17
N LEU A 123 -10.92 4.67 -3.36
CA LEU A 123 -11.24 4.00 -4.61
C LEU A 123 -12.69 4.31 -5.06
N HIS A 124 -13.65 4.19 -4.14
CA HIS A 124 -15.05 4.51 -4.39
C HIS A 124 -15.26 6.00 -4.72
N ALA A 125 -14.62 6.90 -3.96
CA ALA A 125 -14.68 8.33 -4.24
C ALA A 125 -14.04 8.70 -5.58
N ALA A 126 -12.92 8.05 -5.95
CA ALA A 126 -12.28 8.26 -7.25
C ALA A 126 -13.13 7.72 -8.41
N ALA A 127 -13.85 6.59 -8.22
CA ALA A 127 -14.80 6.10 -9.22
C ALA A 127 -15.91 7.13 -9.49
N LYS A 128 -16.47 7.75 -8.45
CA LYS A 128 -17.45 8.83 -8.59
C LYS A 128 -16.87 10.05 -9.31
N ASP A 129 -15.64 10.42 -8.98
CA ASP A 129 -14.91 11.52 -9.63
C ASP A 129 -14.67 11.23 -11.13
N ILE A 130 -14.35 9.98 -11.50
CA ILE A 130 -14.21 9.58 -12.91
C ILE A 130 -15.56 9.69 -13.65
N MET A 131 -16.67 9.29 -13.02
CA MET A 131 -17.99 9.45 -13.62
C MET A 131 -18.34 10.92 -13.85
N GLU A 132 -18.06 11.79 -12.87
CA GLU A 132 -18.43 13.20 -12.89
C GLU A 132 -17.55 14.02 -13.86
N ARG A 133 -16.23 13.85 -13.78
CA ARG A 133 -15.27 14.71 -14.52
C ARG A 133 -14.92 14.17 -15.91
N PHE A 134 -14.94 12.84 -16.07
CA PHE A 134 -14.47 12.17 -17.29
C PHE A 134 -15.55 11.31 -17.97
N GLY A 135 -16.82 11.45 -17.56
CA GLY A 135 -17.94 10.73 -18.17
C GLY A 135 -17.86 9.21 -18.09
N GLY A 136 -17.17 8.68 -17.06
CA GLY A 136 -16.97 7.24 -16.86
C GLY A 136 -15.78 6.65 -17.64
N ILE A 137 -15.07 7.46 -18.42
CA ILE A 137 -13.86 7.05 -19.13
C ILE A 137 -12.64 7.29 -18.25
N PHE A 138 -11.84 6.26 -18.02
CA PHE A 138 -10.63 6.41 -17.20
C PHE A 138 -9.64 7.38 -17.87
N PRO A 139 -9.13 8.41 -17.16
CA PRO A 139 -8.25 9.40 -17.76
C PRO A 139 -6.89 8.81 -18.14
N GLU A 140 -6.37 9.24 -19.30
CA GLU A 140 -5.08 8.76 -19.82
C GLU A 140 -3.89 9.59 -19.33
N ARG A 141 -4.08 10.91 -19.15
CA ARG A 141 -2.99 11.81 -18.78
C ARG A 141 -2.56 11.59 -17.33
N TYR A 142 -1.25 11.54 -17.09
CA TYR A 142 -0.69 11.37 -15.74
C TYR A 142 -1.24 12.39 -14.73
N GLU A 143 -1.37 13.67 -15.15
CA GLU A 143 -1.86 14.75 -14.28
C GLU A 143 -3.32 14.55 -13.86
N ASP A 144 -4.13 13.97 -14.72
CA ASP A 144 -5.52 13.65 -14.43
C ASP A 144 -5.62 12.43 -13.53
N VAL A 145 -4.83 11.38 -13.82
CA VAL A 145 -4.78 10.15 -13.00
C VAL A 145 -4.31 10.43 -11.58
N ILE A 146 -3.23 11.20 -11.39
CA ILE A 146 -2.71 11.53 -10.05
C ILE A 146 -3.64 12.46 -9.26
N SER A 147 -4.53 13.19 -9.93
CA SER A 147 -5.53 14.04 -9.29
C SER A 147 -6.65 13.26 -8.62
N LEU A 148 -6.84 11.98 -8.97
CA LEU A 148 -7.88 11.12 -8.41
C LEU A 148 -7.58 10.77 -6.94
N LYS A 149 -8.63 10.70 -6.14
CA LYS A 149 -8.48 10.48 -4.70
C LYS A 149 -7.84 9.13 -4.37
N GLY A 150 -6.75 9.16 -3.59
CA GLY A 150 -6.03 7.96 -3.17
C GLY A 150 -5.02 7.42 -4.18
N ILE A 151 -4.85 8.07 -5.32
CA ILE A 151 -3.81 7.78 -6.29
C ILE A 151 -2.60 8.67 -5.99
N GLY A 152 -1.47 8.04 -5.66
CA GLY A 152 -0.18 8.70 -5.50
C GLY A 152 0.71 8.53 -6.73
N GLU A 153 1.91 9.13 -6.70
CA GLU A 153 2.91 9.09 -7.79
C GLU A 153 3.17 7.66 -8.31
N TYR A 154 3.36 6.72 -7.40
CA TYR A 154 3.58 5.30 -7.76
C TYR A 154 2.40 4.72 -8.54
N THR A 155 1.17 4.83 -7.99
CA THR A 155 -0.02 4.24 -8.61
C THR A 155 -0.34 4.91 -9.95
N ALA A 156 -0.18 6.24 -10.05
CA ALA A 156 -0.34 6.96 -11.31
C ALA A 156 0.67 6.48 -12.36
N ALA A 157 1.97 6.41 -12.00
CA ALA A 157 3.01 5.92 -12.90
C ALA A 157 2.77 4.47 -13.35
N ALA A 158 2.32 3.59 -12.44
CA ALA A 158 1.99 2.21 -12.75
C ALA A 158 0.85 2.14 -13.80
N ILE A 159 -0.27 2.82 -13.54
CA ILE A 159 -1.42 2.81 -14.45
C ILE A 159 -1.01 3.32 -15.83
N VAL A 160 -0.44 4.54 -15.92
CA VAL A 160 -0.16 5.14 -17.23
C VAL A 160 0.95 4.43 -18.00
N SER A 161 1.91 3.80 -17.29
CA SER A 161 2.95 3.03 -17.98
C SER A 161 2.47 1.64 -18.40
N PHE A 162 1.66 0.96 -17.59
CA PHE A 162 1.18 -0.39 -17.92
C PHE A 162 0.13 -0.37 -19.04
N VAL A 163 -0.76 0.63 -19.03
CA VAL A 163 -1.84 0.72 -20.03
C VAL A 163 -1.36 1.37 -21.33
N TRP A 164 -0.72 2.54 -21.22
CA TRP A 164 -0.40 3.40 -22.38
C TRP A 164 1.10 3.53 -22.65
N ASN A 165 1.92 2.74 -21.93
CA ASN A 165 3.37 2.75 -22.08
C ASN A 165 4.00 4.14 -21.90
N GLN A 166 3.39 5.03 -21.11
CA GLN A 166 3.95 6.35 -20.86
C GLN A 166 5.21 6.24 -19.98
N PRO A 167 6.25 7.05 -20.24
CA PRO A 167 7.58 6.89 -19.64
C PRO A 167 7.68 7.44 -18.20
N TYR A 168 6.78 6.99 -17.32
CA TYR A 168 6.80 7.29 -15.90
C TYR A 168 7.37 6.11 -15.11
N PRO A 169 8.50 6.29 -14.39
CA PRO A 169 9.11 5.21 -13.63
C PRO A 169 8.30 4.89 -12.37
N VAL A 170 8.16 3.60 -12.06
CA VAL A 170 7.58 3.14 -10.80
C VAL A 170 8.67 2.94 -9.76
N VAL A 171 8.42 3.35 -8.51
CA VAL A 171 9.35 3.13 -7.39
C VAL A 171 8.56 2.64 -6.17
N ASP A 172 8.47 1.32 -6.03
CA ASP A 172 7.92 0.64 -4.85
C ASP A 172 9.03 0.10 -3.94
N GLY A 173 8.67 -0.60 -2.89
CA GLY A 173 9.63 -1.23 -1.98
C GLY A 173 10.57 -2.24 -2.66
N ASN A 174 10.14 -2.89 -3.74
CA ASN A 174 10.94 -3.82 -4.53
C ASN A 174 11.95 -3.05 -5.38
N VAL A 175 11.48 -2.03 -6.08
CA VAL A 175 12.32 -1.17 -6.93
C VAL A 175 13.35 -0.42 -6.11
N PHE A 176 13.00 0.15 -4.94
CA PHE A 176 13.97 0.73 -4.01
C PHE A 176 15.09 -0.25 -3.68
N ARG A 177 14.77 -1.50 -3.38
CA ARG A 177 15.76 -2.53 -3.04
C ARG A 177 16.63 -2.90 -4.21
N VAL A 178 16.05 -3.12 -5.40
CA VAL A 178 16.81 -3.44 -6.61
C VAL A 178 17.79 -2.33 -6.96
N LEU A 179 17.32 -1.08 -7.04
CA LEU A 179 18.15 0.07 -7.40
C LEU A 179 19.20 0.38 -6.34
N SER A 180 18.86 0.28 -5.04
CA SER A 180 19.85 0.46 -3.97
C SER A 180 21.00 -0.51 -4.10
N ARG A 181 20.72 -1.78 -4.41
CA ARG A 181 21.75 -2.83 -4.59
C ARG A 181 22.50 -2.69 -5.90
N LEU A 182 21.78 -2.43 -6.99
CA LEU A 182 22.37 -2.29 -8.31
C LEU A 182 23.44 -1.19 -8.35
N PHE A 183 23.15 -0.05 -7.73
CA PHE A 183 24.02 1.12 -7.73
C PHE A 183 24.74 1.39 -6.39
N ALA A 184 24.63 0.51 -5.40
CA ALA A 184 25.18 0.66 -4.04
C ALA A 184 24.81 2.02 -3.41
N VAL A 185 23.54 2.46 -3.54
CA VAL A 185 23.07 3.76 -3.04
C VAL A 185 22.72 3.64 -1.57
N ASP A 186 23.40 4.39 -0.71
CA ASP A 186 23.25 4.44 0.75
C ASP A 186 22.24 5.48 1.25
N THR A 187 21.71 6.31 0.35
CA THR A 187 20.69 7.31 0.70
C THR A 187 19.44 6.62 1.24
N PRO A 188 18.97 6.98 2.46
CA PRO A 188 17.82 6.32 3.07
C PRO A 188 16.54 6.46 2.23
N ILE A 189 15.92 5.32 1.88
CA ILE A 189 14.75 5.26 0.98
C ILE A 189 13.48 5.88 1.57
N ASP A 190 13.40 6.04 2.89
CA ASP A 190 12.26 6.57 3.63
C ASP A 190 12.34 8.08 3.91
N THR A 191 13.24 8.78 3.21
CA THR A 191 13.37 10.23 3.24
C THR A 191 12.90 10.89 1.94
N PRO A 192 12.47 12.17 1.95
CA PRO A 192 12.12 12.88 0.73
C PRO A 192 13.26 12.94 -0.29
N LYS A 193 14.52 13.15 0.20
CA LYS A 193 15.74 13.14 -0.63
C LYS A 193 15.93 11.77 -1.29
N GLY A 194 15.76 10.68 -0.52
CA GLY A 194 15.84 9.32 -1.04
C GLY A 194 14.81 9.05 -2.11
N LYS A 195 13.53 9.36 -1.85
CA LYS A 195 12.46 9.16 -2.83
C LYS A 195 12.78 9.87 -4.15
N LYS A 196 13.20 11.15 -4.12
CA LYS A 196 13.57 11.90 -5.32
C LYS A 196 14.74 11.24 -6.06
N ALA A 197 15.82 10.92 -5.36
CA ALA A 197 17.01 10.31 -5.95
C ALA A 197 16.70 8.97 -6.64
N PHE A 198 15.90 8.11 -6.00
CA PHE A 198 15.51 6.83 -6.57
C PHE A 198 14.51 6.94 -7.73
N THR A 199 13.64 7.94 -7.73
CA THR A 199 12.77 8.22 -8.89
C THR A 199 13.58 8.69 -10.10
N GLU A 200 14.56 9.56 -9.89
CA GLU A 200 15.50 9.99 -10.94
C GLU A 200 16.30 8.80 -11.47
N LEU A 201 16.82 7.96 -10.58
CA LEU A 201 17.59 6.76 -10.94
C LEU A 201 16.74 5.74 -11.71
N ALA A 202 15.49 5.50 -11.28
CA ALA A 202 14.56 4.64 -11.98
C ALA A 202 14.25 5.15 -13.41
N GLY A 203 14.14 6.47 -13.56
CA GLY A 203 13.97 7.10 -14.88
C GLY A 203 15.19 6.94 -15.79
N LEU A 204 16.40 6.97 -15.24
CA LEU A 204 17.63 6.79 -16.02
C LEU A 204 17.77 5.38 -16.58
N VAL A 205 17.45 4.34 -15.79
CA VAL A 205 17.58 2.94 -16.23
C VAL A 205 16.44 2.45 -17.10
N MET A 206 15.36 3.21 -17.20
CA MET A 206 14.18 2.85 -17.99
C MET A 206 14.36 3.16 -19.47
N ASP A 207 14.15 2.15 -20.33
CA ASP A 207 13.96 2.42 -21.76
C ASP A 207 12.54 2.95 -22.01
N PRO A 208 12.38 4.23 -22.38
CA PRO A 208 11.07 4.86 -22.53
C PRO A 208 10.20 4.19 -23.61
N ARG A 209 10.79 3.47 -24.55
CA ARG A 209 10.07 2.72 -25.60
C ARG A 209 9.32 1.51 -25.04
N TYR A 210 9.70 1.05 -23.85
CA TYR A 210 9.17 -0.14 -23.19
C TYR A 210 8.87 0.11 -21.71
N ALA A 211 8.40 1.31 -21.37
CA ALA A 211 8.22 1.76 -20.00
C ALA A 211 7.36 0.81 -19.15
N GLY A 212 6.20 0.41 -19.64
CA GLY A 212 5.31 -0.52 -18.94
C GLY A 212 5.96 -1.88 -18.68
N GLN A 213 6.62 -2.46 -19.68
CA GLN A 213 7.30 -3.74 -19.53
C GLN A 213 8.52 -3.64 -18.61
N HIS A 214 9.29 -2.55 -18.69
CA HIS A 214 10.42 -2.29 -17.78
C HIS A 214 9.97 -2.18 -16.34
N ASN A 215 8.93 -1.38 -16.08
CA ASN A 215 8.38 -1.18 -14.76
C ASN A 215 7.89 -2.50 -14.13
N GLN A 216 7.14 -3.30 -14.89
CA GLN A 216 6.72 -4.63 -14.43
C GLN A 216 7.92 -5.54 -14.17
N ALA A 217 8.95 -5.50 -15.02
CA ALA A 217 10.11 -6.36 -14.93
C ALA A 217 10.96 -6.05 -13.68
N ILE A 218 11.24 -4.79 -13.39
CA ILE A 218 12.03 -4.43 -12.20
C ILE A 218 11.28 -4.71 -10.89
N MET A 219 9.96 -4.51 -10.86
CA MET A 219 9.12 -4.89 -9.72
C MET A 219 9.14 -6.40 -9.50
N GLU A 220 8.99 -7.20 -10.56
CA GLU A 220 8.98 -8.66 -10.49
C GLU A 220 10.33 -9.22 -10.11
N LEU A 221 11.44 -8.67 -10.64
CA LEU A 221 12.79 -9.05 -10.23
C LEU A 221 12.98 -8.81 -8.73
N GLY A 222 12.51 -7.68 -8.22
CA GLY A 222 12.52 -7.38 -6.79
C GLY A 222 11.68 -8.35 -5.96
N ALA A 223 10.55 -8.79 -6.48
CA ALA A 223 9.66 -9.70 -5.78
C ALA A 223 10.16 -11.16 -5.75
N LEU A 224 10.82 -11.63 -6.81
CA LEU A 224 11.17 -13.04 -7.00
C LEU A 224 12.67 -13.33 -6.86
N GLN A 225 13.53 -12.47 -7.39
CA GLN A 225 14.96 -12.70 -7.52
C GLN A 225 15.78 -11.90 -6.49
N CYS A 226 15.61 -10.58 -6.49
CA CYS A 226 16.30 -9.68 -5.57
C CYS A 226 15.53 -9.52 -4.26
N VAL A 227 15.21 -10.64 -3.60
CA VAL A 227 14.41 -10.67 -2.36
C VAL A 227 15.14 -10.02 -1.16
N PRO A 228 14.42 -9.65 -0.07
CA PRO A 228 15.01 -8.95 1.06
C PRO A 228 16.15 -9.71 1.73
N GLN A 229 15.98 -11.02 1.97
CA GLN A 229 16.96 -11.87 2.64
C GLN A 229 17.41 -12.97 1.69
N ASN A 230 18.75 -13.21 1.67
CA ASN A 230 19.37 -14.27 0.89
C ASN A 230 18.91 -14.31 -0.59
N PRO A 231 19.03 -13.20 -1.36
CA PRO A 231 18.71 -13.23 -2.78
C PRO A 231 19.65 -14.18 -3.52
N ASP A 232 19.14 -14.90 -4.51
CA ASP A 232 19.97 -15.71 -5.41
C ASP A 232 20.69 -14.80 -6.44
N CYS A 233 21.79 -14.21 -6.02
CA CYS A 233 22.57 -13.32 -6.87
C CYS A 233 23.28 -14.03 -8.02
N GLU A 234 23.55 -15.34 -7.90
CA GLU A 234 24.24 -16.11 -8.93
C GLU A 234 23.36 -16.27 -10.19
N ALA A 235 22.06 -16.47 -10.02
CA ALA A 235 21.09 -16.55 -11.12
C ALA A 235 20.53 -15.19 -11.54
N CYS A 236 20.96 -14.07 -10.94
CA CYS A 236 20.43 -12.75 -11.24
C CYS A 236 20.89 -12.23 -12.61
N PRO A 237 19.98 -11.76 -13.49
CA PRO A 237 20.34 -11.23 -14.81
C PRO A 237 21.21 -9.96 -14.73
N LEU A 238 21.14 -9.25 -13.58
CA LEU A 238 21.90 -8.02 -13.34
C LEU A 238 23.19 -8.25 -12.56
N LYS A 239 23.60 -9.50 -12.31
CA LYS A 239 24.79 -9.85 -11.51
C LYS A 239 26.04 -9.08 -11.96
N GLY A 240 26.30 -9.03 -13.27
CA GLY A 240 27.48 -8.38 -13.85
C GLY A 240 27.50 -6.85 -13.73
N HIS A 241 26.34 -6.24 -13.45
CA HIS A 241 26.16 -4.80 -13.30
C HIS A 241 25.91 -4.36 -11.87
N CYS A 242 25.77 -5.31 -10.91
CA CYS A 242 25.36 -5.02 -9.54
C CYS A 242 26.53 -4.63 -8.66
N ALA A 243 26.63 -3.34 -8.31
CA ALA A 243 27.70 -2.80 -7.48
C ALA A 243 27.73 -3.42 -6.06
N ALA A 244 26.59 -3.62 -5.42
CA ALA A 244 26.51 -4.25 -4.10
C ALA A 244 26.95 -5.72 -4.13
N TYR A 245 26.67 -6.46 -5.21
CA TYR A 245 27.15 -7.82 -5.39
C TYR A 245 28.67 -7.85 -5.58
N GLY A 246 29.19 -6.98 -6.45
CA GLY A 246 30.64 -6.87 -6.68
C GLY A 246 31.42 -6.50 -5.42
N ALA A 247 30.83 -5.72 -4.52
CA ALA A 247 31.39 -5.36 -3.23
C ALA A 247 31.18 -6.41 -2.11
N GLY A 248 30.37 -7.46 -2.35
CA GLY A 248 30.01 -8.44 -1.33
C GLY A 248 29.06 -7.92 -0.24
N ASP A 249 28.33 -6.82 -0.48
CA ASP A 249 27.58 -6.07 0.54
C ASP A 249 26.10 -5.91 0.21
N VAL A 250 25.47 -6.95 -0.36
CA VAL A 250 24.07 -6.92 -0.80
C VAL A 250 23.09 -6.69 0.37
N GLN A 251 23.40 -7.17 1.58
CA GLN A 251 22.49 -7.15 2.72
C GLN A 251 22.39 -5.76 3.38
N THR A 252 23.35 -4.88 3.16
CA THR A 252 23.32 -3.50 3.68
C THR A 252 22.22 -2.67 3.02
N TYR A 253 21.81 -3.03 1.81
CA TYR A 253 20.83 -2.26 1.03
C TYR A 253 19.44 -2.89 1.01
N PRO A 254 18.37 -2.07 1.05
CA PRO A 254 18.34 -0.60 1.12
C PRO A 254 18.52 -0.06 2.55
N VAL A 255 19.11 1.12 2.67
CA VAL A 255 19.23 1.85 3.95
C VAL A 255 17.89 2.50 4.33
N LYS A 256 17.54 2.45 5.63
CA LYS A 256 16.37 3.13 6.21
C LYS A 256 16.77 3.94 7.44
N GLN A 257 16.20 5.11 7.60
CA GLN A 257 16.47 6.01 8.72
C GLN A 257 15.44 5.90 9.84
N LYS A 258 14.17 5.69 9.50
CA LYS A 258 13.06 5.77 10.45
C LYS A 258 12.76 4.41 11.09
N LYS A 259 12.57 4.45 12.43
CA LYS A 259 11.95 3.35 13.18
C LYS A 259 10.49 3.72 13.46
N THR A 260 9.57 2.87 13.09
CA THR A 260 8.14 3.05 13.42
C THR A 260 7.94 2.88 14.92
N ARG A 261 7.35 3.89 15.57
CA ARG A 261 6.89 3.78 16.97
C ARG A 261 5.45 3.34 16.96
N THR A 262 5.09 2.39 17.81
CA THR A 262 3.74 1.92 18.02
C THR A 262 3.15 2.52 19.30
N ARG A 263 1.81 2.73 19.30
CA ARG A 263 1.02 3.16 20.46
C ARG A 263 0.14 1.98 20.88
N ASP A 264 0.12 1.68 22.17
CA ASP A 264 -0.78 0.68 22.76
C ASP A 264 -2.17 1.29 22.99
N ARG A 265 -3.23 0.51 22.70
CA ARG A 265 -4.63 0.85 22.93
C ARG A 265 -5.35 -0.34 23.53
N TYR A 266 -6.31 -0.10 24.40
CA TYR A 266 -7.04 -1.14 25.13
C TYR A 266 -8.52 -1.03 24.80
N PHE A 267 -9.07 -2.02 24.10
CA PHE A 267 -10.43 -2.04 23.59
C PHE A 267 -11.27 -3.10 24.32
N HIS A 268 -12.40 -2.68 24.84
CA HIS A 268 -13.38 -3.54 25.48
C HIS A 268 -14.67 -3.50 24.67
N TYR A 269 -14.85 -4.49 23.80
CA TYR A 269 -16.06 -4.63 22.98
C TYR A 269 -17.18 -5.32 23.77
N LEU A 270 -18.36 -4.76 23.73
CA LEU A 270 -19.53 -5.22 24.48
C LEU A 270 -20.58 -5.74 23.49
N TYR A 271 -20.63 -7.07 23.31
CA TYR A 271 -21.65 -7.74 22.51
C TYR A 271 -22.92 -7.85 23.33
N ILE A 272 -23.73 -6.80 23.31
CA ILE A 272 -24.95 -6.68 24.12
C ILE A 272 -26.10 -7.39 23.39
N ILE A 273 -26.82 -8.26 24.10
CA ILE A 273 -27.93 -9.05 23.55
C ILE A 273 -29.23 -8.76 24.31
N TYR A 274 -30.29 -8.53 23.57
CA TYR A 274 -31.66 -8.42 24.08
C TYR A 274 -32.66 -8.88 23.05
N LYS A 275 -33.45 -9.91 23.36
CA LYS A 275 -34.51 -10.45 22.51
C LYS A 275 -34.07 -10.70 21.05
N GLY A 276 -32.91 -11.34 20.86
CA GLY A 276 -32.38 -11.68 19.54
C GLY A 276 -31.79 -10.48 18.76
N LYS A 277 -31.57 -9.35 19.42
CA LYS A 277 -30.93 -8.15 18.85
C LYS A 277 -29.62 -7.83 19.54
N THR A 278 -28.74 -7.20 18.80
CA THR A 278 -27.53 -6.54 19.29
C THR A 278 -27.46 -5.09 18.73
N TRP A 279 -26.46 -4.34 19.14
CA TRP A 279 -26.28 -2.94 18.76
C TRP A 279 -24.94 -2.74 18.11
N LEU A 280 -24.94 -1.99 17.00
CA LEU A 280 -23.75 -1.58 16.28
C LEU A 280 -23.63 -0.07 16.26
N SER A 281 -22.40 0.44 16.18
CA SER A 281 -22.10 1.82 15.83
C SER A 281 -21.20 1.88 14.62
N ARG A 282 -21.40 2.86 13.74
CA ARG A 282 -20.48 3.12 12.64
C ARG A 282 -19.36 4.01 13.15
N ARG A 283 -18.10 3.56 13.03
CA ARG A 283 -16.93 4.36 13.43
C ARG A 283 -16.84 5.63 12.59
N LYS A 284 -16.73 6.76 13.27
CA LYS A 284 -16.64 8.09 12.68
C LYS A 284 -15.31 8.75 13.07
N GLY A 285 -14.87 9.72 12.27
CA GLY A 285 -13.66 10.47 12.54
C GLY A 285 -12.41 9.81 11.96
N LYS A 286 -11.29 10.53 12.00
CA LYS A 286 -10.00 10.13 11.41
C LYS A 286 -9.25 9.15 12.32
N ASP A 287 -9.83 7.99 12.60
CA ASP A 287 -9.21 6.90 13.36
C ASP A 287 -9.18 5.60 12.54
N ILE A 288 -8.56 4.55 13.11
CA ILE A 288 -8.57 3.23 12.48
C ILE A 288 -10.00 2.78 12.21
N TRP A 289 -10.19 2.05 11.11
CA TRP A 289 -11.46 1.41 10.74
C TRP A 289 -12.63 2.39 10.54
N GLU A 290 -12.36 3.66 10.25
CA GLU A 290 -13.39 4.63 9.90
C GLU A 290 -14.33 4.07 8.83
N GLY A 291 -15.64 4.24 9.04
CA GLY A 291 -16.72 3.75 8.17
C GLY A 291 -17.17 2.31 8.45
N LEU A 292 -16.40 1.52 9.22
CA LEU A 292 -16.81 0.18 9.63
C LEU A 292 -17.76 0.21 10.82
N TYR A 293 -18.52 -0.87 10.95
CA TYR A 293 -19.38 -1.09 12.11
C TYR A 293 -18.67 -1.86 13.22
N GLU A 294 -19.02 -1.54 14.45
CA GLU A 294 -18.47 -2.18 15.64
C GLU A 294 -19.51 -2.30 16.73
N PHE A 295 -19.33 -3.26 17.63
CA PHE A 295 -20.09 -3.31 18.89
C PHE A 295 -19.82 -2.08 19.75
N PRO A 296 -20.69 -1.74 20.72
CA PRO A 296 -20.36 -0.73 21.73
C PRO A 296 -18.97 -0.97 22.29
N LEU A 297 -18.15 0.08 22.24
CA LEU A 297 -16.74 0.04 22.62
C LEU A 297 -16.46 0.95 23.79
N ILE A 298 -15.77 0.43 24.80
CA ILE A 298 -15.12 1.25 25.83
C ILE A 298 -13.61 1.14 25.60
N GLU A 299 -12.98 2.25 25.25
CA GLU A 299 -11.52 2.34 25.17
C GLU A 299 -10.97 2.87 26.51
N THR A 300 -9.87 2.25 26.99
CA THR A 300 -9.21 2.64 28.24
C THR A 300 -7.73 2.93 28.00
N ASP A 301 -7.12 3.70 28.91
CA ASP A 301 -5.71 4.07 28.82
C ASP A 301 -4.75 2.95 29.27
N LYS A 302 -5.28 1.94 29.95
CA LYS A 302 -4.52 0.77 30.45
C LYS A 302 -5.37 -0.49 30.37
N ALA A 303 -4.72 -1.64 30.49
CA ALA A 303 -5.42 -2.90 30.65
C ALA A 303 -6.32 -2.86 31.88
N MET A 304 -7.56 -3.32 31.74
CA MET A 304 -8.54 -3.47 32.80
C MET A 304 -9.20 -4.84 32.71
N ASP A 305 -9.50 -5.43 33.83
CA ASP A 305 -10.41 -6.58 33.89
C ASP A 305 -11.88 -6.12 33.86
N PHE A 306 -12.80 -7.08 33.83
CA PHE A 306 -14.23 -6.74 33.77
C PHE A 306 -14.73 -6.01 35.03
N ALA A 307 -14.24 -6.37 36.19
CA ALA A 307 -14.63 -5.75 37.47
C ALA A 307 -14.22 -4.27 37.51
N GLU A 308 -12.98 -3.98 37.07
CA GLU A 308 -12.50 -2.60 36.90
C GLU A 308 -13.32 -1.85 35.84
N LEU A 309 -13.60 -2.49 34.69
CA LEU A 309 -14.38 -1.88 33.61
C LEU A 309 -15.78 -1.44 34.05
N GLN A 310 -16.45 -2.26 34.86
CA GLN A 310 -17.77 -1.94 35.44
C GLN A 310 -17.77 -0.70 36.30
N THR A 311 -16.62 -0.33 36.90
CA THR A 311 -16.51 0.87 37.76
C THR A 311 -16.39 2.16 36.94
N THR A 312 -16.13 2.05 35.62
CA THR A 312 -15.97 3.23 34.75
C THR A 312 -17.30 3.96 34.53
N ASP A 313 -17.23 5.28 34.37
CA ASP A 313 -18.41 6.09 34.06
C ASP A 313 -18.98 5.73 32.67
N ALA A 314 -18.14 5.30 31.74
CA ALA A 314 -18.57 4.87 30.40
C ALA A 314 -19.47 3.63 30.49
N PHE A 315 -19.06 2.63 31.29
CA PHE A 315 -19.87 1.42 31.51
C PHE A 315 -21.18 1.75 32.21
N ARG A 316 -21.12 2.49 33.30
CA ARG A 316 -22.32 2.88 34.06
C ARG A 316 -23.34 3.65 33.23
N ARG A 317 -22.88 4.57 32.37
CA ARG A 317 -23.76 5.31 31.46
C ARG A 317 -24.38 4.39 30.42
N LEU A 318 -23.61 3.47 29.83
CA LEU A 318 -24.09 2.58 28.78
C LEU A 318 -25.20 1.64 29.28
N PHE A 319 -25.03 1.12 30.51
CA PHE A 319 -25.97 0.18 31.12
C PHE A 319 -26.99 0.81 32.07
N ALA A 320 -27.08 2.14 32.12
CA ALA A 320 -28.10 2.82 32.91
C ALA A 320 -29.49 2.39 32.48
N GLY A 321 -30.27 1.84 33.41
CA GLY A 321 -31.64 1.35 33.15
C GLY A 321 -31.71 -0.03 32.49
N ALA A 322 -30.60 -0.73 32.21
CA ALA A 322 -30.59 -2.03 31.56
C ALA A 322 -31.11 -3.20 32.44
N GLY A 323 -31.27 -2.97 33.76
CA GLY A 323 -31.65 -3.99 34.72
C GLY A 323 -30.53 -4.96 35.05
N ARG A 324 -30.85 -6.23 35.23
CA ARG A 324 -29.84 -7.28 35.47
C ARG A 324 -28.98 -7.49 34.21
N LEU A 325 -27.69 -7.67 34.43
CA LEU A 325 -26.73 -8.01 33.40
C LEU A 325 -26.26 -9.46 33.65
N ASP A 326 -26.37 -10.32 32.63
CA ASP A 326 -25.77 -11.64 32.62
C ASP A 326 -24.56 -11.59 31.67
N VAL A 327 -23.37 -11.85 32.21
CA VAL A 327 -22.10 -11.54 31.54
C VAL A 327 -21.25 -12.78 31.38
N SER A 328 -20.78 -13.03 30.18
CA SER A 328 -19.71 -13.97 29.89
C SER A 328 -18.51 -13.24 29.25
N ALA A 329 -17.29 -13.64 29.64
CA ALA A 329 -16.06 -13.16 29.02
C ALA A 329 -15.65 -14.14 27.93
N ASP A 330 -16.08 -13.88 26.70
CA ASP A 330 -15.95 -14.88 25.62
C ASP A 330 -14.56 -14.93 24.99
N LEU A 331 -13.89 -13.78 24.87
CA LEU A 331 -12.56 -13.69 24.25
C LEU A 331 -11.75 -12.57 24.89
N GLN A 332 -10.62 -12.93 25.52
CA GLN A 332 -9.76 -11.98 26.22
C GLN A 332 -8.32 -12.05 25.72
N GLY A 333 -7.56 -10.97 25.92
CA GLY A 333 -6.14 -10.92 25.63
C GLY A 333 -5.79 -10.96 24.16
N VAL A 334 -6.75 -10.63 23.27
CA VAL A 334 -6.49 -10.60 21.82
C VAL A 334 -5.58 -9.43 21.49
N LYS A 335 -4.36 -9.74 21.06
CA LYS A 335 -3.40 -8.77 20.58
C LYS A 335 -3.50 -8.61 19.06
N HIS A 336 -3.82 -7.42 18.60
CA HIS A 336 -3.86 -7.10 17.17
C HIS A 336 -2.86 -6.00 16.83
N VAL A 337 -1.89 -6.34 15.96
CA VAL A 337 -0.79 -5.43 15.61
C VAL A 337 -1.11 -4.71 14.30
N LEU A 338 -1.16 -3.39 14.36
CA LEU A 338 -1.26 -2.51 13.21
C LEU A 338 0.07 -1.77 12.98
N SER A 339 0.22 -1.09 11.87
CA SER A 339 1.48 -0.39 11.50
C SER A 339 1.99 0.60 12.56
N HIS A 340 1.07 1.30 13.25
CA HIS A 340 1.39 2.35 14.22
C HIS A 340 0.75 2.15 15.59
N GLN A 341 0.01 1.06 15.78
CA GLN A 341 -0.77 0.80 17.00
C GLN A 341 -0.76 -0.70 17.31
N ILE A 342 -0.81 -1.01 18.60
CA ILE A 342 -1.06 -2.37 19.09
C ILE A 342 -2.36 -2.30 19.89
N LEU A 343 -3.34 -3.12 19.50
CA LEU A 343 -4.62 -3.20 20.18
C LEU A 343 -4.61 -4.41 21.09
N TYR A 344 -4.91 -4.19 22.37
CA TYR A 344 -5.20 -5.22 23.35
C TYR A 344 -6.71 -5.24 23.54
N THR A 345 -7.36 -6.32 23.15
CA THR A 345 -8.83 -6.35 23.02
C THR A 345 -9.44 -7.46 23.87
N ALA A 346 -10.53 -7.12 24.53
CA ALA A 346 -11.41 -8.07 25.21
C ALA A 346 -12.84 -7.96 24.66
N PHE A 347 -13.53 -9.09 24.54
CA PHE A 347 -14.93 -9.19 24.13
C PHE A 347 -15.74 -9.74 25.28
N TYR A 348 -16.85 -9.06 25.60
CA TYR A 348 -17.80 -9.45 26.63
C TYR A 348 -19.17 -9.63 26.00
N ARG A 349 -19.75 -10.80 26.12
CA ARG A 349 -21.15 -11.06 25.80
C ARG A 349 -21.99 -10.70 27.01
N ILE A 350 -22.97 -9.82 26.82
CA ILE A 350 -23.79 -9.27 27.91
C ILE A 350 -25.27 -9.37 27.54
N GLU A 351 -26.01 -10.24 28.23
CA GLU A 351 -27.45 -10.30 28.09
C GLU A 351 -28.07 -9.33 29.08
N ILE A 352 -28.97 -8.46 28.60
CA ILE A 352 -29.62 -7.42 29.40
C ILE A 352 -31.10 -7.73 29.62
N GLU A 353 -31.63 -7.33 30.78
CA GLU A 353 -33.04 -7.54 31.13
C GLU A 353 -33.97 -6.60 30.36
N ARG A 354 -33.53 -5.40 30.05
CA ARG A 354 -34.27 -4.38 29.29
C ARG A 354 -33.34 -3.40 28.58
N GLU A 355 -33.86 -2.80 27.52
CA GLU A 355 -33.13 -1.82 26.73
C GLU A 355 -32.95 -0.51 27.51
N GLY A 356 -31.70 -0.10 27.72
CA GLY A 356 -31.35 1.19 28.33
C GLY A 356 -31.38 2.34 27.34
N ASP A 357 -31.58 3.57 27.82
CA ASP A 357 -31.66 4.76 26.95
C ASP A 357 -30.39 5.03 26.15
N ALA A 358 -29.22 4.67 26.66
CA ALA A 358 -27.97 4.85 25.94
C ALA A 358 -27.90 4.05 24.63
N LEU A 359 -28.54 2.89 24.57
CA LEU A 359 -28.57 2.03 23.39
C LEU A 359 -29.38 2.61 22.22
N LYS A 360 -30.24 3.58 22.46
CA LYS A 360 -31.00 4.28 21.41
C LYS A 360 -30.11 5.07 20.44
N SER A 361 -28.87 5.36 20.82
CA SER A 361 -27.88 6.01 19.95
C SER A 361 -27.14 5.05 19.01
N TYR A 362 -27.32 3.75 19.18
CA TYR A 362 -26.75 2.70 18.37
C TYR A 362 -27.76 2.13 17.39
N LEU A 363 -27.27 1.47 16.33
CA LEU A 363 -28.11 0.77 15.36
C LEU A 363 -28.50 -0.60 15.90
N PRO A 364 -29.80 -0.86 16.18
CA PRO A 364 -30.24 -2.19 16.57
C PRO A 364 -30.23 -3.13 15.35
N VAL A 365 -29.62 -4.30 15.50
CA VAL A 365 -29.46 -5.30 14.44
C VAL A 365 -29.84 -6.66 15.00
N ALA A 366 -30.52 -7.52 14.23
CA ALA A 366 -30.71 -8.91 14.61
C ALA A 366 -29.33 -9.60 14.75
N THR A 367 -29.16 -10.47 15.75
CA THR A 367 -27.87 -11.16 15.98
C THR A 367 -27.39 -11.88 14.73
N ASP A 368 -28.29 -12.50 13.97
CA ASP A 368 -27.99 -13.24 12.73
C ASP A 368 -27.71 -12.31 11.52
N ASP A 369 -27.97 -11.03 11.65
CA ASP A 369 -27.76 -10.03 10.58
C ASP A 369 -26.48 -9.22 10.73
N VAL A 370 -25.71 -9.43 11.80
CA VAL A 370 -24.45 -8.70 12.05
C VAL A 370 -23.45 -8.88 10.89
N GLU A 371 -23.43 -10.04 10.29
CA GLU A 371 -22.57 -10.34 9.16
C GLU A 371 -22.87 -9.55 7.88
N LYS A 372 -24.04 -8.93 7.77
CA LYS A 372 -24.37 -8.05 6.64
C LYS A 372 -23.58 -6.74 6.66
N TYR A 373 -23.03 -6.38 7.82
CA TYR A 373 -22.26 -5.14 8.02
C TYR A 373 -20.77 -5.37 7.85
N ALA A 374 -20.07 -4.36 7.33
CA ALA A 374 -18.61 -4.39 7.24
C ALA A 374 -18.02 -4.10 8.62
N VAL A 375 -17.34 -5.09 9.21
CA VAL A 375 -16.71 -5.00 10.53
C VAL A 375 -15.20 -5.15 10.47
N PRO A 376 -14.43 -4.63 11.45
CA PRO A 376 -13.00 -4.90 11.57
C PRO A 376 -12.71 -6.40 11.70
N ARG A 377 -11.53 -6.84 11.22
CA ARG A 377 -11.12 -8.26 11.31
C ARG A 377 -11.17 -8.81 12.75
N LEU A 378 -10.88 -7.99 13.75
CA LEU A 378 -11.03 -8.38 15.16
C LEU A 378 -12.44 -8.83 15.53
N ILE A 379 -13.44 -8.07 15.10
CA ILE A 379 -14.84 -8.41 15.34
C ILE A 379 -15.26 -9.62 14.51
N HIS A 380 -14.79 -9.71 13.28
CA HIS A 380 -15.05 -10.87 12.44
C HIS A 380 -14.49 -12.18 13.05
N ILE A 381 -13.27 -12.17 13.59
CA ILE A 381 -12.69 -13.30 14.34
C ILE A 381 -13.56 -13.68 15.55
N TYR A 382 -14.10 -12.69 16.27
CA TYR A 382 -14.98 -12.93 17.39
C TYR A 382 -16.29 -13.60 16.94
N LEU A 383 -16.89 -13.14 15.83
CA LEU A 383 -18.11 -13.75 15.26
C LEU A 383 -17.86 -15.19 14.78
N GLU A 384 -16.77 -15.44 14.05
CA GLU A 384 -16.35 -16.79 13.64
C GLU A 384 -16.20 -17.75 14.83
N LYS A 385 -15.74 -17.24 15.98
CA LYS A 385 -15.64 -18.04 17.22
C LYS A 385 -17.02 -18.34 17.82
N LEU A 386 -17.95 -17.40 17.79
CA LEU A 386 -19.32 -17.62 18.28
C LEU A 386 -20.06 -18.68 17.48
N GLU A 387 -19.79 -18.79 16.19
CA GLU A 387 -20.36 -19.80 15.28
C GLU A 387 -19.68 -21.18 15.37
N GLY A 388 -18.64 -21.32 16.19
CA GLY A 388 -17.89 -22.57 16.32
C GLY A 388 -16.95 -22.88 15.16
N ASN A 389 -16.71 -21.91 14.26
CA ASN A 389 -15.85 -22.06 13.06
C ASN A 389 -14.35 -21.90 13.36
N LEU A 390 -13.96 -21.47 14.56
CA LEU A 390 -12.57 -21.39 15.01
C LEU A 390 -12.34 -22.39 16.14
N SER A 391 -11.55 -23.44 15.88
CA SER A 391 -10.93 -24.27 16.92
C SER A 391 -9.94 -23.43 17.73
N GLU A 392 -9.89 -23.65 19.05
CA GLU A 392 -9.03 -22.98 20.04
C GLU A 392 -7.57 -22.82 19.62
#